data_90d34305a064267cba41bffb81dece01
#
_entry.id   90d34305a064267cba41bffb81dece01
#
_cell.length_a   1.000
_cell.length_b   1.000
_cell.length_c   1.000
_cell.angle_alpha   90.00
_cell.angle_beta   90.00
_cell.angle_gamma   90.00
#
_symmetry.space_group_name_H-M   'P 1'
#
loop_
_entity.id
_entity.type
_entity.pdbx_description
1 polymer ?
#
loop_
_entity_poly.entity_id
_entity_poly.type
_entity_poly.pdbx_seq_one_letter_code
_entity_poly.pdbx_strand_id
1 'polypeptide(L)'
;MSLTIGIVGLPNVGKSTMFNALTRNNVLAENYPFATIEPNTGIVPLPDNRLPVLAKLVHTEKIVPATVTFVDIAGIVKGASEGEGLGNKFLANIREADAICEVVRAFEDDDIVHVNGKVDPADDIDTINTELILADLQTIENALPKLEKDLRGKKIEPAYMDAVKQAKEILEAGETIDKAAREGRFDKDSVYDLHLMSAKPFIYVFNVDDSELQNQDLKTKLAASVAPAPAIFLNAQFEADLTELDEDDAREMLADAGLEESGLDQLARVGYDTLGLSTFLTAGEKEVRAWQIHKGYTAPQAAGVIHTDFEKGFIKADIVSYDDFVAADGSMVTIKEEGKLRQEGRDYVMADGDIVEFKFNVSK
;
A
#
# COMPACT_ATOMS: atom_id res chain seq x y z
N MET A 1 11.38 -7.70 -5.54
CA MET A 1 10.08 -8.30 -5.16
C MET A 1 9.09 -7.17 -5.14
N SER A 2 7.86 -7.38 -5.60
CA SER A 2 6.79 -6.38 -5.47
C SER A 2 6.41 -6.26 -4.00
N LEU A 3 6.20 -5.02 -3.51
CA LEU A 3 5.68 -4.79 -2.17
C LEU A 3 4.23 -5.24 -2.08
N THR A 4 3.84 -5.79 -0.93
CA THR A 4 2.53 -6.41 -0.73
C THR A 4 1.82 -5.84 0.49
N ILE A 5 0.49 -5.75 0.40
CA ILE A 5 -0.40 -5.38 1.50
C ILE A 5 -1.18 -6.62 1.92
N GLY A 6 -0.99 -7.06 3.15
CA GLY A 6 -1.75 -8.16 3.71
C GLY A 6 -3.12 -7.71 4.20
N ILE A 7 -4.20 -8.29 3.65
CA ILE A 7 -5.57 -8.02 4.10
C ILE A 7 -5.88 -8.95 5.27
N VAL A 8 -6.19 -8.37 6.41
CA VAL A 8 -6.55 -9.08 7.64
C VAL A 8 -7.93 -8.65 8.13
N GLY A 9 -8.52 -9.39 9.03
CA GLY A 9 -9.80 -9.07 9.65
C GLY A 9 -10.37 -10.26 10.38
N LEU A 10 -11.28 -10.02 11.32
CA LEU A 10 -12.04 -11.06 11.99
C LEU A 10 -12.95 -11.80 11.01
N PRO A 11 -13.46 -12.99 11.34
CA PRO A 11 -14.45 -13.67 10.52
C PRO A 11 -15.71 -12.82 10.31
N ASN A 12 -16.31 -12.90 9.11
CA ASN A 12 -17.58 -12.25 8.75
C ASN A 12 -17.56 -10.71 8.74
N VAL A 13 -16.40 -10.09 8.54
CA VAL A 13 -16.26 -8.62 8.40
C VAL A 13 -16.42 -8.13 6.94
N GLY A 14 -16.60 -9.02 5.97
CA GLY A 14 -16.67 -8.69 4.53
C GLY A 14 -15.31 -8.80 3.82
N LYS A 15 -14.27 -9.30 4.47
CA LYS A 15 -12.91 -9.43 3.93
C LYS A 15 -12.86 -10.17 2.59
N SER A 16 -13.49 -11.34 2.49
CA SER A 16 -13.50 -12.15 1.26
C SER A 16 -14.30 -11.50 0.13
N THR A 17 -15.42 -10.83 0.45
CA THR A 17 -16.19 -10.06 -0.52
C THR A 17 -15.35 -8.93 -1.11
N MET A 18 -14.70 -8.15 -0.26
CA MET A 18 -13.80 -7.07 -0.68
C MET A 18 -12.62 -7.61 -1.50
N PHE A 19 -11.97 -8.69 -1.06
CA PHE A 19 -10.86 -9.29 -1.80
C PHE A 19 -11.28 -9.82 -3.17
N ASN A 20 -12.44 -10.45 -3.26
CA ASN A 20 -13.00 -10.91 -4.54
C ASN A 20 -13.30 -9.74 -5.48
N ALA A 21 -13.85 -8.64 -4.97
CA ALA A 21 -14.07 -7.42 -5.75
C ALA A 21 -12.73 -6.83 -6.25
N LEU A 22 -11.72 -6.74 -5.40
CA LEU A 22 -10.37 -6.33 -5.78
C LEU A 22 -9.77 -7.20 -6.90
N THR A 23 -10.02 -8.50 -6.87
CA THR A 23 -9.40 -9.46 -7.81
C THR A 23 -10.18 -9.64 -9.11
N ARG A 24 -11.48 -9.32 -9.14
CA ARG A 24 -12.29 -9.36 -10.37
C ARG A 24 -11.81 -8.36 -11.42
N ASN A 25 -11.29 -7.22 -11.02
CA ASN A 25 -10.63 -6.26 -11.92
C ASN A 25 -9.29 -6.75 -12.50
N ASN A 26 -8.85 -7.96 -12.14
CA ASN A 26 -7.58 -8.57 -12.58
C ASN A 26 -7.54 -9.05 -14.06
N VAL A 27 -8.55 -8.79 -14.87
CA VAL A 27 -8.53 -9.08 -16.32
C VAL A 27 -7.34 -8.41 -17.02
N LEU A 28 -6.74 -7.40 -16.39
CA LEU A 28 -5.53 -6.73 -16.85
C LEU A 28 -4.23 -7.43 -16.43
N ALA A 29 -4.26 -8.39 -15.51
CA ALA A 29 -3.05 -9.07 -15.02
C ALA A 29 -2.34 -9.92 -16.11
N GLU A 30 -3.07 -10.39 -17.12
CA GLU A 30 -2.50 -11.11 -18.27
C GLU A 30 -1.55 -10.24 -19.13
N ASN A 31 -1.63 -8.92 -19.01
CA ASN A 31 -0.78 -7.98 -19.73
C ASN A 31 0.52 -7.59 -19.00
N TYR A 32 0.72 -8.08 -17.76
CA TYR A 32 1.95 -7.82 -17.01
C TYR A 32 2.94 -8.98 -17.20
N PRO A 33 4.02 -8.80 -17.98
CA PRO A 33 5.06 -9.82 -18.11
C PRO A 33 5.78 -9.92 -16.77
N PHE A 34 5.61 -11.00 -16.03
CA PHE A 34 6.20 -11.36 -14.72
C PHE A 34 5.19 -11.47 -13.56
N ALA A 35 3.88 -11.30 -13.76
CA ALA A 35 2.89 -11.59 -12.72
C ALA A 35 2.73 -13.12 -12.58
N THR A 36 3.40 -13.70 -11.59
CA THR A 36 3.05 -15.05 -11.13
C THR A 36 1.79 -14.91 -10.27
N ILE A 37 0.66 -15.43 -10.73
CA ILE A 37 -0.58 -15.41 -9.96
C ILE A 37 -0.42 -16.48 -8.86
N GLU A 38 -0.05 -16.04 -7.65
CA GLU A 38 -0.10 -16.90 -6.49
C GLU A 38 -1.53 -16.98 -5.95
N PRO A 39 -1.97 -18.14 -5.40
CA PRO A 39 -3.27 -18.24 -4.76
C PRO A 39 -3.42 -17.17 -3.67
N ASN A 40 -4.57 -16.52 -3.61
CA ASN A 40 -4.89 -15.44 -2.67
C ASN A 40 -4.09 -14.13 -2.86
N THR A 41 -3.58 -13.88 -4.05
CA THR A 41 -2.91 -12.62 -4.40
C THR A 41 -3.73 -11.86 -5.43
N GLY A 42 -4.00 -10.58 -5.18
CA GLY A 42 -4.68 -9.66 -6.08
C GLY A 42 -3.76 -8.53 -6.51
N ILE A 43 -3.62 -8.31 -7.83
CA ILE A 43 -2.87 -7.17 -8.37
C ILE A 43 -3.89 -6.14 -8.83
N VAL A 44 -3.86 -4.96 -8.23
CA VAL A 44 -4.84 -3.89 -8.47
C VAL A 44 -4.16 -2.74 -9.20
N PRO A 45 -4.68 -2.32 -10.37
CA PRO A 45 -4.18 -1.13 -11.05
C PRO A 45 -4.35 0.10 -10.18
N LEU A 46 -3.34 0.98 -10.17
CA LEU A 46 -3.44 2.28 -9.52
C LEU A 46 -4.20 3.24 -10.45
N PRO A 47 -5.35 3.80 -10.03
CA PRO A 47 -6.06 4.81 -10.82
C PRO A 47 -5.18 6.05 -11.04
N ASP A 48 -4.93 6.38 -12.30
CA ASP A 48 -4.13 7.55 -12.69
C ASP A 48 -4.72 8.22 -13.94
N ASN A 49 -5.46 9.30 -13.73
CA ASN A 49 -6.11 10.06 -14.79
C ASN A 49 -5.15 10.72 -15.78
N ARG A 50 -3.84 10.78 -15.47
CA ARG A 50 -2.81 11.31 -16.35
C ARG A 50 -2.56 10.39 -17.55
N LEU A 51 -2.67 9.09 -17.35
CA LEU A 51 -2.33 8.09 -18.37
C LEU A 51 -3.22 8.17 -19.63
N PRO A 52 -4.56 8.24 -19.54
CA PRO A 52 -5.42 8.39 -20.70
C PRO A 52 -5.18 9.71 -21.46
N VAL A 53 -4.86 10.79 -20.75
CA VAL A 53 -4.53 12.08 -21.37
C VAL A 53 -3.24 11.97 -22.17
N LEU A 54 -2.18 11.41 -21.57
CA LEU A 54 -0.91 11.19 -22.25
C LEU A 54 -1.07 10.27 -23.46
N ALA A 55 -1.86 9.20 -23.34
CA ALA A 55 -2.08 8.24 -24.43
C ALA A 55 -2.72 8.92 -25.67
N LYS A 56 -3.66 9.85 -25.46
CA LYS A 56 -4.24 10.64 -26.54
C LYS A 56 -3.20 11.56 -27.19
N LEU A 57 -2.35 12.22 -26.40
CA LEU A 57 -1.33 13.15 -26.91
C LEU A 57 -0.23 12.44 -27.71
N VAL A 58 0.14 11.23 -27.35
CA VAL A 58 1.17 10.45 -28.07
C VAL A 58 0.60 9.44 -29.05
N HIS A 59 -0.73 9.44 -29.25
CA HIS A 59 -1.46 8.58 -30.21
C HIS A 59 -1.23 7.09 -30.00
N THR A 60 -1.27 6.61 -28.74
CA THR A 60 -1.20 5.18 -28.42
C THR A 60 -2.45 4.71 -27.68
N GLU A 61 -2.84 3.45 -27.92
CA GLU A 61 -3.92 2.78 -27.21
C GLU A 61 -3.40 1.96 -26.01
N LYS A 62 -2.08 1.72 -25.95
CA LYS A 62 -1.49 0.90 -24.92
C LYS A 62 -1.15 1.71 -23.68
N ILE A 63 -1.93 1.51 -22.62
CA ILE A 63 -1.75 2.12 -21.30
C ILE A 63 -1.34 1.03 -20.31
N VAL A 64 -0.29 1.29 -19.53
CA VAL A 64 0.20 0.38 -18.47
C VAL A 64 0.27 1.17 -17.15
N PRO A 65 -0.70 1.04 -16.26
CA PRO A 65 -0.70 1.70 -14.95
C PRO A 65 0.32 1.07 -14.00
N ALA A 66 0.66 1.79 -12.93
CA ALA A 66 1.29 1.18 -11.76
C ALA A 66 0.29 0.26 -11.05
N THR A 67 0.77 -0.62 -10.16
CA THR A 67 -0.08 -1.58 -9.47
C THR A 67 0.25 -1.68 -7.99
N VAL A 68 -0.75 -2.08 -7.19
CA VAL A 68 -0.59 -2.49 -5.80
C VAL A 68 -0.95 -3.96 -5.69
N THR A 69 -0.17 -4.71 -4.93
CA THR A 69 -0.42 -6.13 -4.70
C THR A 69 -1.03 -6.33 -3.32
N PHE A 70 -2.21 -6.95 -3.29
CA PHE A 70 -2.89 -7.35 -2.05
C PHE A 70 -2.81 -8.86 -1.89
N VAL A 71 -2.68 -9.31 -0.65
CA VAL A 71 -2.66 -10.74 -0.29
C VAL A 71 -3.75 -11.00 0.73
N ASP A 72 -4.67 -11.93 0.41
CA ASP A 72 -5.69 -12.35 1.37
C ASP A 72 -5.05 -13.23 2.44
N ILE A 73 -5.01 -12.73 3.66
CA ILE A 73 -4.53 -13.46 4.82
C ILE A 73 -5.75 -14.03 5.55
N ALA A 74 -5.78 -15.34 5.77
CA ALA A 74 -6.89 -16.01 6.45
C ALA A 74 -7.21 -15.31 7.79
N GLY A 75 -8.51 -15.20 8.11
CA GLY A 75 -8.96 -14.46 9.28
C GLY A 75 -8.36 -14.98 10.60
N ILE A 76 -8.12 -14.05 11.52
CA ILE A 76 -7.63 -14.34 12.86
C ILE A 76 -8.81 -14.74 13.77
N VAL A 77 -8.54 -15.61 14.73
CA VAL A 77 -9.39 -15.85 15.90
C VAL A 77 -8.58 -15.54 17.14
N LYS A 78 -9.24 -15.06 18.20
CA LYS A 78 -8.64 -14.77 19.48
C LYS A 78 -7.82 -15.97 19.99
N GLY A 79 -6.59 -15.71 20.48
CA GLY A 79 -5.66 -16.75 20.94
C GLY A 79 -4.76 -17.31 19.82
N ALA A 80 -4.65 -16.64 18.69
CA ALA A 80 -3.80 -17.07 17.58
C ALA A 80 -2.32 -17.05 17.93
N SER A 81 -1.89 -16.18 18.83
CA SER A 81 -0.51 -16.08 19.32
C SER A 81 -0.11 -17.22 20.29
N GLU A 82 -1.09 -17.85 20.96
CA GLU A 82 -0.86 -18.95 21.90
C GLU A 82 -1.12 -20.33 21.30
N GLY A 83 -1.73 -20.40 20.09
CA GLY A 83 -2.21 -21.62 19.47
C GLY A 83 -1.20 -22.35 18.57
N GLU A 84 -1.24 -23.67 18.56
CA GLU A 84 -0.58 -24.50 17.55
C GLU A 84 -1.45 -24.51 16.26
N GLY A 85 -0.84 -24.24 15.09
CA GLY A 85 -1.45 -24.48 13.78
C GLY A 85 -1.88 -23.22 13.03
N LEU A 86 -3.19 -22.91 12.95
CA LEU A 86 -3.72 -21.84 12.09
C LEU A 86 -3.24 -20.44 12.48
N GLY A 87 -3.10 -20.14 13.77
CA GLY A 87 -2.60 -18.86 14.26
C GLY A 87 -1.17 -18.59 13.82
N ASN A 88 -0.28 -19.57 13.94
CA ASN A 88 1.12 -19.42 13.50
C ASN A 88 1.23 -19.20 11.99
N LYS A 89 0.35 -19.84 11.18
CA LYS A 89 0.31 -19.61 9.74
C LYS A 89 -0.17 -18.20 9.39
N PHE A 90 -1.16 -17.69 10.11
CA PHE A 90 -1.64 -16.33 9.98
C PHE A 90 -0.51 -15.31 10.26
N LEU A 91 0.17 -15.45 11.40
CA LEU A 91 1.29 -14.57 11.77
C LEU A 91 2.46 -14.66 10.77
N ALA A 92 2.73 -15.85 10.21
CA ALA A 92 3.75 -16.02 9.19
C ALA A 92 3.41 -15.23 7.91
N ASN A 93 2.15 -15.29 7.46
CA ASN A 93 1.72 -14.53 6.28
C ASN A 93 1.79 -13.01 6.52
N ILE A 94 1.44 -12.54 7.73
CA ILE A 94 1.60 -11.11 8.08
C ILE A 94 3.08 -10.71 8.04
N ARG A 95 4.00 -11.55 8.49
CA ARG A 95 5.44 -11.25 8.44
C ARG A 95 5.95 -11.02 7.02
N GLU A 96 5.40 -11.70 6.04
CA GLU A 96 5.78 -11.59 4.63
C GLU A 96 5.22 -10.33 3.96
N ALA A 97 4.10 -9.77 4.43
CA ALA A 97 3.53 -8.52 3.89
C ALA A 97 4.34 -7.30 4.32
N ASP A 98 4.33 -6.23 3.50
CA ASP A 98 5.03 -4.97 3.76
C ASP A 98 4.15 -3.96 4.50
N ALA A 99 2.82 -4.06 4.36
CA ALA A 99 1.83 -3.27 5.09
C ALA A 99 0.62 -4.15 5.45
N ILE A 100 -0.20 -3.69 6.38
CA ILE A 100 -1.40 -4.37 6.86
C ILE A 100 -2.62 -3.54 6.50
N CYS A 101 -3.58 -4.16 5.81
CA CYS A 101 -4.92 -3.63 5.57
C CYS A 101 -5.90 -4.38 6.47
N GLU A 102 -6.37 -3.74 7.53
CA GLU A 102 -7.31 -4.33 8.46
C GLU A 102 -8.73 -3.98 8.08
N VAL A 103 -9.53 -5.01 7.74
CA VAL A 103 -10.96 -4.87 7.43
C VAL A 103 -11.76 -5.02 8.71
N VAL A 104 -12.50 -3.97 9.05
CA VAL A 104 -13.28 -3.84 10.28
C VAL A 104 -14.76 -3.76 9.94
N ARG A 105 -15.58 -4.58 10.60
CA ARG A 105 -17.03 -4.54 10.42
C ARG A 105 -17.62 -3.34 11.17
N ALA A 106 -18.30 -2.47 10.43
CA ALA A 106 -19.04 -1.33 10.97
C ALA A 106 -20.50 -1.28 10.45
N PHE A 107 -20.99 -2.37 9.85
CA PHE A 107 -22.37 -2.56 9.42
C PHE A 107 -23.12 -3.50 10.36
N GLU A 108 -24.44 -3.30 10.47
CA GLU A 108 -25.33 -4.18 11.23
C GLU A 108 -26.11 -5.10 10.26
N ASP A 109 -26.10 -6.39 10.50
CA ASP A 109 -26.85 -7.38 9.75
C ASP A 109 -27.18 -8.56 10.68
N ASP A 110 -28.48 -8.76 10.93
CA ASP A 110 -28.99 -9.80 11.83
C ASP A 110 -28.74 -11.23 11.29
N ASP A 111 -28.60 -11.39 9.98
CA ASP A 111 -28.33 -12.66 9.32
C ASP A 111 -26.85 -13.06 9.35
N ILE A 112 -25.96 -12.11 9.63
CA ILE A 112 -24.51 -12.33 9.68
C ILE A 112 -24.04 -12.31 11.13
N VAL A 113 -23.74 -13.48 11.69
CA VAL A 113 -23.26 -13.60 13.08
C VAL A 113 -21.91 -12.93 13.24
N HIS A 114 -21.81 -12.00 14.22
CA HIS A 114 -20.53 -11.44 14.67
C HIS A 114 -19.84 -12.39 15.65
N VAL A 115 -18.51 -12.55 15.55
CA VAL A 115 -17.73 -13.49 16.39
C VAL A 115 -17.89 -13.19 17.87
N ASN A 116 -17.95 -11.89 18.25
CA ASN A 116 -18.10 -11.43 19.63
C ASN A 116 -19.58 -11.20 20.03
N GLY A 117 -20.55 -11.55 19.18
CA GLY A 117 -21.99 -11.42 19.45
C GLY A 117 -22.56 -10.01 19.30
N LYS A 118 -21.73 -8.99 19.09
CA LYS A 118 -22.11 -7.60 18.76
C LYS A 118 -21.09 -6.98 17.82
N VAL A 119 -21.52 -6.04 17.01
CA VAL A 119 -20.63 -5.22 16.19
C VAL A 119 -20.00 -4.14 17.06
N ASP A 120 -18.68 -4.17 17.20
CA ASP A 120 -17.91 -3.19 17.94
C ASP A 120 -16.55 -2.99 17.27
N PRO A 121 -16.44 -2.00 16.36
CA PRO A 121 -15.21 -1.78 15.59
C PRO A 121 -13.96 -1.58 16.46
N ALA A 122 -14.08 -0.97 17.63
CA ALA A 122 -12.95 -0.75 18.54
C ALA A 122 -12.46 -2.06 19.15
N ASP A 123 -13.38 -2.93 19.59
CA ASP A 123 -13.04 -4.25 20.17
C ASP A 123 -12.43 -5.18 19.11
N ASP A 124 -12.89 -5.09 17.86
CA ASP A 124 -12.35 -5.86 16.73
C ASP A 124 -10.90 -5.48 16.43
N ILE A 125 -10.63 -4.17 16.36
CA ILE A 125 -9.27 -3.63 16.16
C ILE A 125 -8.36 -4.02 17.32
N ASP A 126 -8.82 -3.85 18.56
CA ASP A 126 -8.05 -4.20 19.74
C ASP A 126 -7.73 -5.70 19.80
N THR A 127 -8.63 -6.55 19.31
CA THR A 127 -8.39 -8.00 19.21
C THR A 127 -7.23 -8.33 18.30
N ILE A 128 -7.20 -7.76 17.08
CA ILE A 128 -6.11 -8.01 16.12
C ILE A 128 -4.80 -7.40 16.61
N ASN A 129 -4.83 -6.15 17.05
CA ASN A 129 -3.64 -5.48 17.57
C ASN A 129 -3.02 -6.23 18.75
N THR A 130 -3.84 -6.76 19.67
CA THR A 130 -3.37 -7.54 20.83
C THR A 130 -2.61 -8.79 20.37
N GLU A 131 -3.12 -9.54 19.39
CA GLU A 131 -2.45 -10.74 18.87
C GLU A 131 -1.09 -10.42 18.23
N LEU A 132 -1.01 -9.32 17.49
CA LEU A 132 0.25 -8.86 16.89
C LEU A 132 1.25 -8.40 17.96
N ILE A 133 0.79 -7.64 18.95
CA ILE A 133 1.59 -7.17 20.08
C ILE A 133 2.15 -8.33 20.89
N LEU A 134 1.34 -9.33 21.21
CA LEU A 134 1.78 -10.51 21.96
C LEU A 134 2.84 -11.31 21.19
N ALA A 135 2.66 -11.48 19.86
CA ALA A 135 3.64 -12.15 19.03
C ALA A 135 4.96 -11.36 18.90
N ASP A 136 4.89 -10.03 18.87
CA ASP A 136 6.08 -9.17 18.84
C ASP A 136 6.81 -9.15 20.20
N LEU A 137 6.09 -9.13 21.31
CA LEU A 137 6.66 -9.29 22.64
C LEU A 137 7.42 -10.60 22.76
N GLN A 138 6.84 -11.71 22.28
CA GLN A 138 7.52 -13.00 22.24
C GLN A 138 8.80 -12.95 21.39
N THR A 139 8.76 -12.24 20.26
CA THR A 139 9.93 -12.06 19.39
C THR A 139 11.06 -11.32 20.11
N ILE A 140 10.72 -10.22 20.80
CA ILE A 140 11.69 -9.44 21.59
C ILE A 140 12.24 -10.28 22.75
N GLU A 141 11.38 -10.95 23.51
CA GLU A 141 11.80 -11.78 24.65
C GLU A 141 12.76 -12.92 24.23
N ASN A 142 12.51 -13.54 23.09
CA ASN A 142 13.40 -14.56 22.54
C ASN A 142 14.74 -13.97 22.06
N ALA A 143 14.76 -12.73 21.59
CA ALA A 143 15.97 -12.05 21.11
C ALA A 143 16.85 -11.51 22.27
N LEU A 144 16.24 -11.02 23.37
CA LEU A 144 16.92 -10.33 24.46
C LEU A 144 18.16 -11.05 25.02
N PRO A 145 18.15 -12.36 25.35
CA PRO A 145 19.33 -13.03 25.92
C PRO A 145 20.55 -12.99 24.98
N LYS A 146 20.32 -13.10 23.68
CA LYS A 146 21.38 -12.99 22.67
C LYS A 146 21.88 -11.55 22.56
N LEU A 147 20.98 -10.58 22.49
CA LEU A 147 21.31 -9.16 22.39
C LEU A 147 22.11 -8.66 23.60
N GLU A 148 21.75 -9.07 24.82
CA GLU A 148 22.51 -8.77 26.03
C GLU A 148 23.94 -9.37 26.01
N LYS A 149 24.10 -10.58 25.49
CA LYS A 149 25.41 -11.18 25.29
C LYS A 149 26.23 -10.43 24.25
N ASP A 150 25.60 -10.03 23.14
CA ASP A 150 26.26 -9.30 22.05
C ASP A 150 26.62 -7.88 22.48
N LEU A 151 25.80 -7.21 23.31
CA LEU A 151 26.11 -5.93 23.92
C LEU A 151 27.36 -6.03 24.84
N ARG A 152 27.41 -7.03 25.72
CA ARG A 152 28.58 -7.29 26.58
C ARG A 152 29.83 -7.60 25.75
N GLY A 153 29.65 -8.28 24.61
CA GLY A 153 30.72 -8.58 23.66
C GLY A 153 31.07 -7.42 22.72
N LYS A 154 30.45 -6.26 22.88
CA LYS A 154 30.61 -5.06 22.01
C LYS A 154 30.36 -5.35 20.53
N LYS A 155 29.41 -6.24 20.22
CA LYS A 155 29.00 -6.57 18.84
C LYS A 155 27.84 -5.74 18.35
N ILE A 156 27.07 -5.15 19.27
CA ILE A 156 25.99 -4.21 18.99
C ILE A 156 26.20 -2.93 19.81
N GLU A 157 25.65 -1.83 19.30
CA GLU A 157 25.69 -0.53 19.96
C GLU A 157 24.69 -0.45 21.12
N PRO A 158 24.99 0.27 22.21
CA PRO A 158 24.04 0.49 23.32
C PRO A 158 22.72 1.09 22.83
N ALA A 159 22.75 2.01 21.88
CA ALA A 159 21.55 2.65 21.32
C ALA A 159 20.57 1.66 20.71
N TYR A 160 21.05 0.58 20.08
CA TYR A 160 20.18 -0.48 19.57
C TYR A 160 19.47 -1.22 20.69
N MET A 161 20.18 -1.58 21.78
CA MET A 161 19.57 -2.21 22.94
C MET A 161 18.53 -1.30 23.62
N ASP A 162 18.79 0.01 23.69
CA ASP A 162 17.85 0.98 24.26
C ASP A 162 16.59 1.07 23.38
N ALA A 163 16.74 1.06 22.04
CA ALA A 163 15.61 1.02 21.11
C ALA A 163 14.77 -0.26 21.29
N VAL A 164 15.40 -1.43 21.45
CA VAL A 164 14.68 -2.70 21.69
C VAL A 164 13.89 -2.65 22.99
N LYS A 165 14.45 -2.08 24.07
CA LYS A 165 13.74 -1.91 25.34
C LYS A 165 12.58 -0.95 25.22
N GLN A 166 12.77 0.18 24.52
CA GLN A 166 11.70 1.15 24.29
C GLN A 166 10.57 0.52 23.44
N ALA A 167 10.89 -0.27 22.42
CA ALA A 167 9.89 -1.01 21.65
C ALA A 167 9.11 -1.97 22.56
N LYS A 168 9.79 -2.68 23.47
CA LYS A 168 9.12 -3.56 24.45
C LYS A 168 8.16 -2.78 25.35
N GLU A 169 8.56 -1.63 25.88
CA GLU A 169 7.71 -0.78 26.74
C GLU A 169 6.46 -0.29 25.99
N ILE A 170 6.57 0.09 24.72
CA ILE A 170 5.43 0.48 23.88
C ILE A 170 4.45 -0.69 23.74
N LEU A 171 4.94 -1.88 23.42
CA LEU A 171 4.12 -3.07 23.27
C LEU A 171 3.47 -3.51 24.60
N GLU A 172 4.18 -3.44 25.72
CA GLU A 172 3.65 -3.72 27.07
C GLU A 172 2.57 -2.73 27.49
N ALA A 173 2.60 -1.49 26.94
CA ALA A 173 1.54 -0.51 27.12
C ALA A 173 0.30 -0.77 26.24
N GLY A 174 0.32 -1.83 25.40
CA GLY A 174 -0.79 -2.18 24.51
C GLY A 174 -0.84 -1.33 23.24
N GLU A 175 0.27 -0.69 22.84
CA GLU A 175 0.34 0.10 21.61
C GLU A 175 1.14 -0.62 20.53
N THR A 176 0.74 -0.42 19.27
CA THR A 176 1.52 -0.87 18.10
C THR A 176 2.73 0.04 17.88
N ILE A 177 3.82 -0.52 17.37
CA ILE A 177 5.03 0.25 17.02
C ILE A 177 4.75 1.25 15.91
N ASP A 178 3.89 0.92 14.93
CA ASP A 178 3.50 1.84 13.85
C ASP A 178 2.80 3.10 14.38
N LYS A 179 1.89 2.95 15.36
CA LYS A 179 1.23 4.10 15.99
C LYS A 179 2.24 5.02 16.68
N ALA A 180 3.11 4.46 17.50
CA ALA A 180 4.15 5.23 18.18
C ALA A 180 5.11 5.93 17.20
N ALA A 181 5.43 5.27 16.09
CA ALA A 181 6.29 5.84 15.03
C ALA A 181 5.59 6.98 14.30
N ARG A 182 4.32 6.83 13.90
CA ARG A 182 3.54 7.89 13.24
C ARG A 182 3.33 9.11 14.13
N GLU A 183 3.27 8.94 15.43
CA GLU A 183 3.20 10.02 16.41
C GLU A 183 4.58 10.65 16.70
N GLY A 184 5.66 10.18 16.06
CA GLY A 184 7.02 10.69 16.25
C GLY A 184 7.65 10.34 17.60
N ARG A 185 7.08 9.38 18.33
CA ARG A 185 7.57 8.94 19.66
C ARG A 185 8.60 7.82 19.59
N PHE A 186 8.69 7.14 18.45
CA PHE A 186 9.62 6.03 18.24
C PHE A 186 10.13 5.97 16.80
N ASP A 187 11.41 5.67 16.65
CA ASP A 187 12.02 5.37 15.35
C ASP A 187 12.00 3.86 15.10
N LYS A 188 11.03 3.40 14.31
CA LYS A 188 10.84 1.98 14.01
C LYS A 188 11.99 1.34 13.22
N ASP A 189 12.73 2.14 12.45
CA ASP A 189 13.86 1.66 11.67
C ASP A 189 15.03 1.23 12.58
N SER A 190 15.09 1.78 13.80
CA SER A 190 16.08 1.38 14.81
C SER A 190 15.98 -0.07 15.28
N VAL A 191 14.85 -0.73 15.05
CA VAL A 191 14.59 -2.15 15.39
C VAL A 191 14.16 -2.99 14.18
N TYR A 192 14.48 -2.53 12.98
CA TYR A 192 14.08 -3.18 11.72
C TYR A 192 14.43 -4.67 11.67
N ASP A 193 15.62 -5.04 12.17
CA ASP A 193 16.11 -6.43 12.19
C ASP A 193 15.25 -7.40 13.01
N LEU A 194 14.38 -6.92 13.88
CA LEU A 194 13.46 -7.75 14.66
C LEU A 194 12.22 -8.16 13.87
N HIS A 195 11.96 -7.54 12.71
CA HIS A 195 10.81 -7.80 11.85
C HIS A 195 9.48 -7.82 12.62
N LEU A 196 9.28 -6.81 13.49
CA LEU A 196 8.07 -6.69 14.29
C LEU A 196 6.86 -6.44 13.38
N MET A 197 5.79 -7.19 13.59
CA MET A 197 4.57 -7.10 12.77
C MET A 197 3.80 -5.81 13.07
N SER A 198 3.74 -5.39 14.33
CA SER A 198 3.11 -4.14 14.75
C SER A 198 3.88 -2.88 14.31
N ALA A 199 5.12 -3.02 13.77
CA ALA A 199 5.88 -1.94 13.15
C ALA A 199 5.53 -1.70 11.68
N LYS A 200 4.81 -2.62 11.04
CA LYS A 200 4.35 -2.46 9.66
C LYS A 200 3.32 -1.34 9.58
N PRO A 201 3.27 -0.57 8.47
CA PRO A 201 2.25 0.44 8.29
C PRO A 201 0.84 -0.18 8.24
N PHE A 202 -0.12 0.46 8.94
CA PHE A 202 -1.52 0.03 8.96
C PHE A 202 -2.40 0.94 8.08
N ILE A 203 -3.40 0.32 7.45
CA ILE A 203 -4.56 0.95 6.79
C ILE A 203 -5.79 0.28 7.38
N TYR A 204 -6.76 1.05 7.85
CA TYR A 204 -8.02 0.53 8.34
C TYR A 204 -9.12 0.74 7.31
N VAL A 205 -9.82 -0.33 6.97
CA VAL A 205 -10.97 -0.32 6.06
C VAL A 205 -12.22 -0.65 6.87
N PHE A 206 -13.06 0.36 7.08
CA PHE A 206 -14.35 0.18 7.73
C PHE A 206 -15.39 -0.21 6.67
N ASN A 207 -15.86 -1.46 6.76
CA ASN A 207 -16.96 -1.94 5.95
C ASN A 207 -18.28 -1.51 6.60
N VAL A 208 -18.96 -0.56 5.96
CA VAL A 208 -20.18 0.12 6.46
C VAL A 208 -21.39 -0.24 5.60
N ASP A 209 -22.59 0.07 6.08
CA ASP A 209 -23.80 0.01 5.26
C ASP A 209 -23.84 1.12 4.21
N ASP A 210 -24.60 0.91 3.13
CA ASP A 210 -24.77 1.93 2.06
C ASP A 210 -25.26 3.25 2.62
N SER A 211 -26.21 3.23 3.56
CA SER A 211 -26.73 4.42 4.23
C SER A 211 -25.68 5.18 5.03
N GLU A 212 -24.61 4.50 5.46
CA GLU A 212 -23.55 5.06 6.28
C GLU A 212 -22.37 5.61 5.44
N LEU A 213 -22.33 5.32 4.14
CA LEU A 213 -21.30 5.83 3.23
C LEU A 213 -21.26 7.36 3.16
N GLN A 214 -22.36 8.06 3.48
CA GLN A 214 -22.46 9.52 3.53
C GLN A 214 -22.44 10.08 4.97
N ASN A 215 -22.37 9.24 6.00
CA ASN A 215 -22.41 9.66 7.40
C ASN A 215 -21.04 10.20 7.86
N GLN A 216 -20.85 11.52 7.74
CA GLN A 216 -19.60 12.18 8.12
C GLN A 216 -19.29 12.10 9.62
N ASP A 217 -20.30 12.07 10.49
CA ASP A 217 -20.11 11.98 11.93
C ASP A 217 -19.55 10.58 12.30
N LEU A 218 -20.12 9.51 11.72
CA LEU A 218 -19.61 8.15 11.90
C LEU A 218 -18.18 8.03 11.36
N LYS A 219 -17.92 8.50 10.14
CA LYS A 219 -16.59 8.47 9.54
C LYS A 219 -15.57 9.21 10.39
N THR A 220 -15.90 10.39 10.89
CA THR A 220 -15.02 11.18 11.76
C THR A 220 -14.70 10.43 13.05
N LYS A 221 -15.72 9.83 13.68
CA LYS A 221 -15.57 9.05 14.91
C LYS A 221 -14.68 7.83 14.70
N LEU A 222 -14.93 7.05 13.65
CA LEU A 222 -14.16 5.84 13.34
C LEU A 222 -12.73 6.18 12.94
N ALA A 223 -12.52 7.19 12.09
CA ALA A 223 -11.18 7.64 11.73
C ALA A 223 -10.37 8.11 12.94
N ALA A 224 -11.01 8.82 13.89
CA ALA A 224 -10.35 9.26 15.10
C ALA A 224 -9.89 8.08 16.00
N SER A 225 -10.57 6.94 15.96
CA SER A 225 -10.21 5.77 16.78
C SER A 225 -8.92 5.08 16.31
N VAL A 226 -8.56 5.25 15.04
CA VAL A 226 -7.36 4.63 14.43
C VAL A 226 -6.26 5.64 14.09
N ALA A 227 -6.51 6.93 14.32
CA ALA A 227 -5.53 7.98 14.04
C ALA A 227 -4.20 7.71 14.79
N PRO A 228 -3.06 7.98 14.15
CA PRO A 228 -2.85 8.68 12.87
C PRO A 228 -2.77 7.76 11.62
N ALA A 229 -3.22 6.50 11.72
CA ALA A 229 -3.29 5.61 10.56
C ALA A 229 -4.45 6.03 9.61
N PRO A 230 -4.32 5.81 8.30
CA PRO A 230 -5.38 6.10 7.34
C PRO A 230 -6.60 5.20 7.57
N ALA A 231 -7.80 5.79 7.41
CA ALA A 231 -9.09 5.13 7.48
C ALA A 231 -9.82 5.27 6.14
N ILE A 232 -10.32 4.17 5.61
CA ILE A 232 -11.12 4.09 4.39
C ILE A 232 -12.49 3.54 4.75
N PHE A 233 -13.52 4.04 4.08
CA PHE A 233 -14.92 3.63 4.30
C PHE A 233 -15.49 3.13 2.99
N LEU A 234 -15.97 1.90 2.96
CA LEU A 234 -16.59 1.29 1.79
C LEU A 234 -17.69 0.32 2.22
N ASN A 235 -18.57 -0.03 1.31
CA ASN A 235 -19.43 -1.19 1.43
C ASN A 235 -18.92 -2.28 0.49
N ALA A 236 -18.50 -3.41 1.05
CA ALA A 236 -17.87 -4.48 0.27
C ALA A 236 -18.80 -5.10 -0.78
N GLN A 237 -20.13 -5.12 -0.53
CA GLN A 237 -21.10 -5.60 -1.52
C GLN A 237 -21.30 -4.60 -2.64
N PHE A 238 -21.43 -3.31 -2.33
CA PHE A 238 -21.51 -2.23 -3.30
C PHE A 238 -20.29 -2.21 -4.24
N GLU A 239 -19.07 -2.38 -3.67
CA GLU A 239 -17.85 -2.51 -4.45
C GLU A 239 -17.87 -3.74 -5.37
N ALA A 240 -18.40 -4.88 -4.88
CA ALA A 240 -18.52 -6.08 -5.71
C ALA A 240 -19.51 -5.86 -6.87
N ASP A 241 -20.63 -5.18 -6.62
CA ASP A 241 -21.62 -4.87 -7.64
C ASP A 241 -21.05 -3.91 -8.70
N LEU A 242 -20.28 -2.90 -8.29
CA LEU A 242 -19.57 -1.99 -9.22
C LEU A 242 -18.66 -2.75 -10.21
N THR A 243 -18.00 -3.82 -9.77
CA THR A 243 -17.09 -4.58 -10.64
C THR A 243 -17.82 -5.43 -11.69
N GLU A 244 -19.15 -5.59 -11.60
CA GLU A 244 -19.97 -6.30 -12.57
C GLU A 244 -20.53 -5.37 -13.67
N LEU A 245 -20.42 -4.06 -13.50
CA LEU A 245 -20.91 -3.03 -14.42
C LEU A 245 -19.85 -2.61 -15.44
N ASP A 246 -20.28 -2.03 -16.54
CA ASP A 246 -19.39 -1.31 -17.43
C ASP A 246 -19.01 0.08 -16.82
N GLU A 247 -18.02 0.76 -17.42
CA GLU A 247 -17.49 2.01 -16.86
C GLU A 247 -18.54 3.13 -16.75
N ASP A 248 -19.49 3.21 -17.67
CA ASP A 248 -20.51 4.27 -17.67
C ASP A 248 -21.58 3.99 -16.61
N ASP A 249 -22.06 2.74 -16.52
CA ASP A 249 -23.02 2.30 -15.51
C ASP A 249 -22.41 2.36 -14.10
N ALA A 250 -21.14 1.96 -13.93
CA ALA A 250 -20.43 2.07 -12.66
C ALA A 250 -20.29 3.53 -12.19
N ARG A 251 -20.02 4.46 -13.13
CA ARG A 251 -19.94 5.89 -12.85
C ARG A 251 -21.31 6.47 -12.43
N GLU A 252 -22.40 6.04 -13.09
CA GLU A 252 -23.75 6.43 -12.71
C GLU A 252 -24.10 5.93 -11.30
N MET A 253 -23.80 4.66 -10.99
CA MET A 253 -24.03 4.06 -9.68
C MET A 253 -23.25 4.78 -8.57
N LEU A 254 -21.98 5.16 -8.81
CA LEU A 254 -21.18 5.96 -7.87
C LEU A 254 -21.80 7.34 -7.65
N ALA A 255 -22.24 8.01 -8.74
CA ALA A 255 -22.87 9.33 -8.65
C ALA A 255 -24.19 9.28 -7.87
N ASP A 256 -25.02 8.26 -8.07
CA ASP A 256 -26.26 8.05 -7.35
C ASP A 256 -26.01 7.79 -5.84
N ALA A 257 -24.91 7.11 -5.51
CA ALA A 257 -24.45 6.94 -4.13
C ALA A 257 -23.77 8.19 -3.55
N GLY A 258 -23.59 9.27 -4.36
CA GLY A 258 -22.89 10.49 -3.96
C GLY A 258 -21.41 10.30 -3.71
N LEU A 259 -20.78 9.35 -4.40
CA LEU A 259 -19.36 9.04 -4.32
C LEU A 259 -18.64 9.54 -5.58
N GLU A 260 -17.45 10.11 -5.41
CA GLU A 260 -16.61 10.57 -6.53
C GLU A 260 -15.77 9.43 -7.13
N GLU A 261 -15.50 8.39 -6.32
CA GLU A 261 -14.69 7.23 -6.68
C GLU A 261 -15.07 6.02 -5.86
N SER A 262 -14.66 4.83 -6.29
CA SER A 262 -14.84 3.59 -5.53
C SER A 262 -13.95 3.55 -4.29
N GLY A 263 -14.38 2.85 -3.25
CA GLY A 263 -13.57 2.61 -2.06
C GLY A 263 -12.35 1.75 -2.36
N LEU A 264 -12.43 0.88 -3.36
CA LEU A 264 -11.29 0.05 -3.81
C LEU A 264 -10.23 0.90 -4.52
N ASP A 265 -10.61 1.89 -5.33
CA ASP A 265 -9.69 2.83 -5.95
C ASP A 265 -8.98 3.69 -4.90
N GLN A 266 -9.75 4.15 -3.90
CA GLN A 266 -9.19 4.85 -2.76
C GLN A 266 -8.20 3.96 -1.99
N LEU A 267 -8.55 2.68 -1.76
CA LEU A 267 -7.67 1.71 -1.10
C LEU A 267 -6.37 1.49 -1.89
N ALA A 268 -6.44 1.38 -3.21
CA ALA A 268 -5.26 1.24 -4.05
C ALA A 268 -4.31 2.45 -3.90
N ARG A 269 -4.85 3.68 -3.93
CA ARG A 269 -4.03 4.90 -3.75
C ARG A 269 -3.44 5.02 -2.35
N VAL A 270 -4.26 4.84 -1.31
CA VAL A 270 -3.78 4.89 0.08
C VAL A 270 -2.77 3.79 0.34
N GLY A 271 -2.98 2.60 -0.21
CA GLY A 271 -2.04 1.49 -0.13
C GLY A 271 -0.69 1.81 -0.78
N TYR A 272 -0.73 2.38 -1.98
CA TYR A 272 0.45 2.80 -2.71
C TYR A 272 1.27 3.84 -1.94
N ASP A 273 0.59 4.84 -1.39
CA ASP A 273 1.21 5.88 -0.57
C ASP A 273 1.78 5.33 0.75
N THR A 274 1.05 4.43 1.40
CA THR A 274 1.45 3.77 2.66
C THR A 274 2.71 2.91 2.50
N LEU A 275 2.88 2.29 1.34
CA LEU A 275 4.10 1.56 0.98
C LEU A 275 5.28 2.48 0.63
N GLY A 276 5.11 3.80 0.71
CA GLY A 276 6.16 4.77 0.37
C GLY A 276 6.49 4.80 -1.11
N LEU A 277 5.53 4.49 -1.97
CA LEU A 277 5.70 4.44 -3.42
C LEU A 277 5.42 5.78 -4.09
N SER A 278 5.98 5.98 -5.24
CA SER A 278 5.79 7.12 -6.14
C SER A 278 5.86 6.63 -7.59
N THR A 279 5.45 7.46 -8.53
CA THR A 279 5.34 7.08 -9.94
C THR A 279 6.04 8.09 -10.83
N PHE A 280 6.89 7.62 -11.74
CA PHE A 280 7.28 8.39 -12.91
C PHE A 280 6.65 7.81 -14.18
N LEU A 281 6.57 8.61 -15.23
CA LEU A 281 5.85 8.27 -16.45
C LEU A 281 6.80 8.20 -17.64
N THR A 282 6.50 7.31 -18.57
CA THR A 282 7.06 7.31 -19.92
C THR A 282 5.92 7.42 -20.91
N ALA A 283 6.04 8.33 -21.87
CA ALA A 283 5.03 8.54 -22.91
C ALA A 283 5.67 8.42 -24.29
N GLY A 284 5.16 7.53 -25.11
CA GLY A 284 5.64 7.29 -26.48
C GLY A 284 4.60 6.61 -27.34
N GLU A 285 4.85 6.57 -28.66
CA GLU A 285 3.95 5.97 -29.65
C GLU A 285 3.62 4.49 -29.40
N LYS A 286 4.51 3.77 -28.70
CA LYS A 286 4.32 2.34 -28.41
C LYS A 286 3.46 2.08 -27.20
N GLU A 287 3.63 2.88 -26.15
CA GLU A 287 2.88 2.77 -24.90
C GLU A 287 3.06 4.04 -24.05
N VAL A 288 2.08 4.29 -23.19
CA VAL A 288 2.19 5.14 -22.01
C VAL A 288 2.25 4.24 -20.80
N ARG A 289 3.23 4.48 -19.92
CA ARG A 289 3.42 3.63 -18.76
C ARG A 289 3.76 4.42 -17.51
N ALA A 290 3.14 4.03 -16.39
CA ALA A 290 3.48 4.44 -15.05
C ALA A 290 4.47 3.43 -14.44
N TRP A 291 5.62 3.93 -13.98
CA TRP A 291 6.69 3.14 -13.39
C TRP A 291 6.72 3.37 -11.88
N GLN A 292 6.60 2.31 -11.13
CA GLN A 292 6.62 2.34 -9.68
C GLN A 292 8.05 2.46 -9.16
N ILE A 293 8.27 3.43 -8.26
CA ILE A 293 9.53 3.64 -7.55
C ILE A 293 9.25 3.90 -6.07
N HIS A 294 10.26 3.77 -5.22
CA HIS A 294 10.18 4.28 -3.85
C HIS A 294 10.35 5.81 -3.83
N LYS A 295 9.62 6.47 -2.94
CA LYS A 295 9.82 7.91 -2.67
C LYS A 295 11.28 8.15 -2.30
N GLY A 296 11.87 9.18 -2.88
CA GLY A 296 13.29 9.50 -2.67
C GLY A 296 14.27 8.80 -3.62
N TYR A 297 13.80 7.96 -4.56
CA TYR A 297 14.68 7.40 -5.58
C TYR A 297 15.30 8.49 -6.44
N THR A 298 16.61 8.36 -6.70
CA THR A 298 17.32 9.19 -7.65
C THR A 298 17.08 8.73 -9.09
N ALA A 299 17.36 9.59 -10.07
CA ALA A 299 17.17 9.28 -11.49
C ALA A 299 17.86 7.98 -11.94
N PRO A 300 19.12 7.65 -11.53
CA PRO A 300 19.73 6.35 -11.83
C PRO A 300 18.93 5.16 -11.26
N GLN A 301 18.48 5.26 -9.99
CA GLN A 301 17.68 4.20 -9.37
C GLN A 301 16.35 3.99 -10.10
N ALA A 302 15.68 5.09 -10.48
CA ALA A 302 14.47 5.03 -11.28
C ALA A 302 14.72 4.41 -12.67
N ALA A 303 15.81 4.75 -13.33
CA ALA A 303 16.22 4.11 -14.60
C ALA A 303 16.44 2.60 -14.44
N GLY A 304 16.97 2.18 -13.29
CA GLY A 304 17.17 0.79 -12.90
C GLY A 304 15.90 -0.05 -12.84
N VAL A 305 14.76 0.58 -12.53
CA VAL A 305 13.44 -0.08 -12.51
C VAL A 305 13.02 -0.51 -13.93
N ILE A 306 13.41 0.25 -14.96
CA ILE A 306 13.17 -0.11 -16.35
C ILE A 306 14.10 -1.27 -16.75
N HIS A 307 15.40 -1.09 -16.50
CA HIS A 307 16.42 -2.11 -16.77
C HIS A 307 17.71 -1.81 -15.99
N THR A 308 18.35 -2.83 -15.45
CA THR A 308 19.59 -2.69 -14.66
C THR A 308 20.74 -2.03 -15.44
N ASP A 309 20.79 -2.20 -16.77
CA ASP A 309 21.80 -1.56 -17.60
C ASP A 309 21.57 -0.05 -17.71
N PHE A 310 20.33 0.44 -17.56
CA PHE A 310 20.02 1.87 -17.56
C PHE A 310 20.59 2.54 -16.32
N GLU A 311 20.52 1.89 -15.17
CA GLU A 311 21.14 2.38 -13.92
C GLU A 311 22.65 2.45 -14.03
N LYS A 312 23.27 1.34 -14.47
CA LYS A 312 24.73 1.20 -14.62
C LYS A 312 25.29 2.19 -15.62
N GLY A 313 24.65 2.32 -16.78
CA GLY A 313 25.04 3.17 -17.89
C GLY A 313 24.48 4.57 -17.83
N PHE A 314 23.81 4.99 -16.75
CA PHE A 314 23.12 6.26 -16.67
C PHE A 314 24.02 7.46 -16.95
N ILE A 315 23.59 8.34 -17.84
CA ILE A 315 24.25 9.58 -18.22
C ILE A 315 23.47 10.78 -17.66
N LYS A 316 22.18 10.90 -18.02
CA LYS A 316 21.25 11.95 -17.60
C LYS A 316 19.83 11.52 -17.83
N ALA A 317 18.89 12.24 -17.23
CA ALA A 317 17.46 12.14 -17.51
C ALA A 317 16.98 13.44 -18.17
N ASP A 318 16.29 13.32 -19.29
CA ASP A 318 15.54 14.41 -19.89
C ASP A 318 14.12 14.33 -19.31
N ILE A 319 13.72 15.37 -18.54
CA ILE A 319 12.49 15.35 -17.73
C ILE A 319 11.60 16.55 -18.09
N VAL A 320 10.30 16.29 -18.20
CA VAL A 320 9.27 17.33 -18.31
C VAL A 320 8.16 17.05 -17.30
N SER A 321 7.55 18.09 -16.72
CA SER A 321 6.40 17.93 -15.86
C SER A 321 5.18 17.50 -16.68
N TYR A 322 4.23 16.78 -16.03
CA TYR A 322 2.97 16.41 -16.68
C TYR A 322 2.24 17.64 -17.26
N ASP A 323 2.14 18.73 -16.48
CA ASP A 323 1.43 19.94 -16.87
C ASP A 323 2.06 20.63 -18.09
N ASP A 324 3.41 20.70 -18.13
CA ASP A 324 4.12 21.27 -19.28
C ASP A 324 4.00 20.40 -20.52
N PHE A 325 3.98 19.08 -20.37
CA PHE A 325 3.78 18.15 -21.47
C PHE A 325 2.38 18.30 -22.09
N VAL A 326 1.34 18.40 -21.23
CA VAL A 326 -0.04 18.63 -21.68
C VAL A 326 -0.19 20.01 -22.30
N ALA A 327 0.37 21.06 -21.71
CA ALA A 327 0.32 22.42 -22.25
C ALA A 327 0.96 22.56 -23.63
N ALA A 328 1.99 21.74 -23.92
CA ALA A 328 2.67 21.69 -25.22
C ALA A 328 2.03 20.70 -26.20
N ASP A 329 0.84 20.17 -25.92
CA ASP A 329 0.13 19.16 -26.72
C ASP A 329 1.02 17.95 -27.09
N GLY A 330 1.86 17.51 -26.12
CA GLY A 330 2.80 16.40 -26.28
C GLY A 330 4.03 16.70 -27.18
N SER A 331 4.19 17.95 -27.65
CA SER A 331 5.25 18.34 -28.56
C SER A 331 6.58 18.56 -27.86
N MET A 332 7.49 17.60 -27.96
CA MET A 332 8.85 17.72 -27.43
C MET A 332 9.65 18.87 -28.06
N VAL A 333 9.29 19.32 -29.27
CA VAL A 333 9.90 20.48 -29.93
C VAL A 333 9.52 21.73 -29.18
N THR A 334 8.21 21.94 -28.96
CA THR A 334 7.67 23.09 -28.20
C THR A 334 8.23 23.14 -26.79
N ILE A 335 8.28 22.02 -26.08
CA ILE A 335 8.82 21.92 -24.71
C ILE A 335 10.29 22.38 -24.66
N LYS A 336 11.10 22.00 -25.67
CA LYS A 336 12.50 22.44 -25.76
C LYS A 336 12.63 23.92 -26.08
N GLU A 337 11.83 24.43 -27.02
CA GLU A 337 11.83 25.85 -27.39
C GLU A 337 11.41 26.76 -26.24
N GLU A 338 10.47 26.31 -25.41
CA GLU A 338 10.02 27.01 -24.21
C GLU A 338 10.98 26.86 -23.01
N GLY A 339 12.04 26.04 -23.14
CA GLY A 339 13.00 25.80 -22.07
C GLY A 339 12.47 24.99 -20.89
N LYS A 340 11.38 24.25 -21.10
CA LYS A 340 10.72 23.43 -20.07
C LYS A 340 11.30 22.02 -19.94
N LEU A 341 12.14 21.58 -20.90
CA LEU A 341 12.85 20.32 -20.79
C LEU A 341 14.02 20.47 -19.83
N ARG A 342 13.95 19.80 -18.70
CA ARG A 342 15.01 19.74 -17.69
C ARG A 342 15.98 18.61 -18.03
N GLN A 343 17.27 18.85 -17.88
CA GLN A 343 18.30 17.82 -17.98
C GLN A 343 18.89 17.58 -16.61
N GLU A 344 18.56 16.45 -16.02
CA GLU A 344 18.89 16.13 -14.65
C GLU A 344 20.00 15.09 -14.55
N GLY A 345 20.86 15.26 -13.55
CA GLY A 345 21.99 14.38 -13.27
C GLY A 345 21.67 13.25 -12.30
N ARG A 346 22.75 12.63 -11.79
CA ARG A 346 22.64 11.44 -10.91
C ARG A 346 21.99 11.71 -9.56
N ASP A 347 22.07 12.93 -9.05
CA ASP A 347 21.59 13.29 -7.72
C ASP A 347 20.15 13.79 -7.72
N TYR A 348 19.53 13.87 -8.91
CA TYR A 348 18.13 14.28 -9.03
C TYR A 348 17.21 13.26 -8.38
N VAL A 349 16.42 13.69 -7.41
CA VAL A 349 15.38 12.90 -6.77
C VAL A 349 14.10 13.02 -7.61
N MET A 350 13.58 11.88 -8.06
CA MET A 350 12.39 11.81 -8.89
C MET A 350 11.17 12.40 -8.17
N ALA A 351 10.42 13.23 -8.90
CA ALA A 351 9.12 13.71 -8.46
C ALA A 351 7.98 12.85 -9.04
N ASP A 352 6.87 12.76 -8.31
CA ASP A 352 5.69 12.05 -8.81
C ASP A 352 5.17 12.72 -10.09
N GLY A 353 4.91 11.90 -11.11
CA GLY A 353 4.42 12.38 -12.40
C GLY A 353 5.48 12.97 -13.34
N ASP A 354 6.77 12.93 -13.01
CA ASP A 354 7.82 13.26 -13.97
C ASP A 354 7.69 12.40 -15.22
N ILE A 355 7.62 13.00 -16.39
CA ILE A 355 7.70 12.33 -17.68
C ILE A 355 9.16 12.30 -18.11
N VAL A 356 9.72 11.10 -18.32
CA VAL A 356 11.18 10.91 -18.37
C VAL A 356 11.61 10.16 -19.61
N GLU A 357 12.74 10.63 -20.19
CA GLU A 357 13.56 9.86 -21.13
C GLU A 357 14.97 9.71 -20.56
N PHE A 358 15.34 8.50 -20.14
CA PHE A 358 16.69 8.23 -19.65
C PHE A 358 17.69 8.08 -20.79
N LYS A 359 18.81 8.81 -20.68
CA LYS A 359 19.97 8.67 -21.58
C LYS A 359 21.03 7.84 -20.88
N PHE A 360 21.43 6.75 -21.52
CA PHE A 360 22.38 5.80 -20.96
C PHE A 360 23.33 5.28 -22.04
N ASN A 361 24.48 4.76 -21.61
CA ASN A 361 25.44 4.11 -22.48
C ASN A 361 25.68 2.68 -21.98
N VAL A 362 25.41 1.70 -22.82
CA VAL A 362 25.73 0.30 -22.51
C VAL A 362 27.14 0.05 -23.04
N SER A 363 28.11 0.04 -22.12
CA SER A 363 29.45 -0.47 -22.48
C SER A 363 29.31 -1.97 -22.80
N LYS A 364 29.64 -2.32 -24.03
CA LYS A 364 29.73 -3.72 -24.45
C LYS A 364 30.82 -4.44 -23.71
#